data_3076f55abe7449131ac888fb83457b61
#
_entry.id   3076f55abe7449131ac888fb83457b61
#
_cell.length_a   1.000
_cell.length_b   1.000
_cell.length_c   1.000
_cell.angle_alpha   90.00
_cell.angle_beta   90.00
_cell.angle_gamma   90.00
#
_symmetry.space_group_name_H-M   'P 1'
#
loop_
_entity.id
_entity.type
_entity.pdbx_description
1 polymer ?
#
loop_
_entity_poly.entity_id
_entity_poly.type
_entity_poly.pdbx_seq_one_letter_code
_entity_poly.pdbx_strand_id
1 'polypeptide(L)'
;MKEIDTYGIHWIEPLEGSGQWFWGTDYSSGDLYEAENLFKKGYSVEPNRLVFVHYPEGEVIEPVLAEPGQYFEKPIYDNGRFIMLLVDFPLAKINIIAYK
;
A
#
# COMPACT_ATOMS: atom_id res chain seq x y z
N MET A 1 19.64 -19.99 -2.57
CA MET A 1 18.34 -19.31 -2.48
C MET A 1 18.55 -17.84 -2.16
N LYS A 2 17.87 -16.98 -2.86
CA LYS A 2 17.97 -15.55 -2.62
C LYS A 2 16.83 -15.11 -1.70
N GLU A 3 17.17 -14.37 -0.66
CA GLU A 3 16.17 -13.81 0.26
C GLU A 3 16.01 -12.32 0.00
N ILE A 4 14.77 -11.84 0.07
CA ILE A 4 14.45 -10.44 -0.11
C ILE A 4 13.81 -9.94 1.18
N ASP A 5 14.40 -8.88 1.77
CA ASP A 5 13.86 -8.27 2.96
C ASP A 5 12.72 -7.32 2.56
N THR A 6 11.50 -7.62 2.97
CA THR A 6 10.32 -6.83 2.67
C THR A 6 9.93 -5.90 3.80
N TYR A 7 10.87 -5.56 4.68
CA TYR A 7 10.69 -4.64 5.80
C TYR A 7 9.56 -5.06 6.75
N GLY A 8 9.45 -6.38 6.96
CA GLY A 8 8.45 -6.92 7.88
C GLY A 8 7.07 -7.17 7.28
N ILE A 9 6.91 -6.91 5.99
CA ILE A 9 5.65 -7.18 5.30
C ILE A 9 5.60 -8.66 4.94
N HIS A 10 4.55 -9.35 5.36
CA HIS A 10 4.42 -10.79 5.16
C HIS A 10 3.56 -11.18 3.97
N TRP A 11 2.70 -10.30 3.50
CA TRP A 11 1.79 -10.59 2.40
C TRP A 11 2.21 -9.84 1.16
N ILE A 12 2.65 -10.57 0.15
CA ILE A 12 3.14 -10.01 -1.11
C ILE A 12 2.34 -10.64 -2.25
N GLU A 13 1.86 -9.82 -3.19
CA GLU A 13 1.15 -10.33 -4.35
C GLU A 13 1.57 -9.57 -5.61
N PRO A 14 1.31 -10.16 -6.81
CA PRO A 14 1.67 -9.49 -8.06
C PRO A 14 0.98 -8.14 -8.21
N LEU A 15 1.73 -7.16 -8.71
CA LEU A 15 1.19 -5.84 -8.98
C LEU A 15 0.49 -5.84 -10.34
N GLU A 16 -0.78 -5.48 -10.34
CA GLU A 16 -1.58 -5.45 -11.56
C GLU A 16 -0.99 -4.45 -12.56
N GLY A 17 -0.85 -4.86 -13.79
CA GLY A 17 -0.26 -4.05 -14.85
C GLY A 17 1.24 -4.23 -15.03
N SER A 18 1.89 -5.02 -14.18
CA SER A 18 3.31 -5.28 -14.27
C SER A 18 3.60 -6.77 -14.20
N GLY A 19 4.58 -7.24 -14.98
CA GLY A 19 5.04 -8.61 -14.92
C GLY A 19 6.23 -8.83 -14.00
N GLN A 20 6.77 -7.77 -13.40
CA GLN A 20 8.02 -7.83 -12.66
C GLN A 20 7.95 -7.26 -11.25
N TRP A 21 6.90 -6.54 -10.93
CA TRP A 21 6.75 -5.93 -9.62
C TRP A 21 5.67 -6.63 -8.80
N PHE A 22 5.94 -6.73 -7.51
CA PHE A 22 4.99 -7.23 -6.51
C PHE A 22 4.73 -6.11 -5.52
N TRP A 23 3.65 -6.19 -4.78
CA TRP A 23 3.35 -5.22 -3.73
C TRP A 23 2.91 -5.93 -2.46
N GLY A 24 3.08 -5.26 -1.34
CA GLY A 24 2.66 -5.81 -0.06
C GLY A 24 2.22 -4.73 0.89
N THR A 25 1.40 -5.11 1.85
CA THR A 25 0.91 -4.22 2.88
C THR A 25 0.83 -4.99 4.20
N ASP A 26 0.81 -4.28 5.31
CA ASP A 26 0.76 -4.90 6.64
C ASP A 26 -0.65 -5.07 7.18
N TYR A 27 -1.66 -4.53 6.53
CA TYR A 27 -3.08 -4.64 6.95
C TYR A 27 -3.32 -4.25 8.41
N SER A 28 -2.63 -3.23 8.90
CA SER A 28 -2.68 -2.86 10.32
C SER A 28 -4.09 -2.52 10.83
N SER A 29 -4.99 -2.04 9.97
CA SER A 29 -6.40 -1.78 10.31
C SER A 29 -7.34 -2.69 9.51
N GLY A 30 -6.86 -3.87 9.11
CA GLY A 30 -7.61 -4.76 8.25
C GLY A 30 -7.63 -4.26 6.80
N ASP A 31 -8.68 -4.62 6.06
CA ASP A 31 -8.85 -4.10 4.70
C ASP A 31 -9.51 -2.71 4.73
N LEU A 32 -9.72 -2.11 3.57
CA LEU A 32 -10.29 -0.78 3.48
C LEU A 32 -11.68 -0.70 4.11
N TYR A 33 -12.48 -1.73 3.92
CA TYR A 33 -13.84 -1.77 4.49
C TYR A 33 -13.80 -1.78 6.02
N GLU A 34 -12.89 -2.54 6.61
CA GLU A 34 -12.72 -2.58 8.06
C GLU A 34 -12.21 -1.25 8.59
N ALA A 35 -11.27 -0.61 7.88
CA ALA A 35 -10.76 0.70 8.26
C ALA A 35 -11.86 1.75 8.24
N GLU A 36 -12.71 1.73 7.21
CA GLU A 36 -13.86 2.65 7.13
C GLU A 36 -14.81 2.45 8.30
N ASN A 37 -15.10 1.20 8.66
CA ASN A 37 -15.97 0.92 9.80
C ASN A 37 -15.39 1.42 11.11
N LEU A 38 -14.08 1.26 11.32
CA LEU A 38 -13.41 1.77 12.51
C LEU A 38 -13.56 3.28 12.59
N PHE A 39 -13.34 3.97 11.48
CA PHE A 39 -13.47 5.42 11.45
C PHE A 39 -14.90 5.88 11.76
N LYS A 40 -15.90 5.23 11.17
CA LYS A 40 -17.31 5.57 11.41
C LYS A 40 -17.73 5.39 12.86
N LYS A 41 -17.08 4.46 13.57
CA LYS A 41 -17.35 4.21 14.98
C LYS A 41 -16.54 5.11 15.90
N GLY A 42 -15.74 6.02 15.35
CA GLY A 42 -14.93 6.94 16.14
C GLY A 42 -13.59 6.40 16.59
N TYR A 43 -13.17 5.25 16.10
CA TYR A 43 -11.87 4.68 16.40
C TYR A 43 -10.81 5.25 15.47
N SER A 44 -9.57 5.26 15.93
CA SER A 44 -8.44 5.66 15.10
C SER A 44 -8.18 4.63 14.01
N VAL A 45 -7.87 5.10 12.81
CA VAL A 45 -7.42 4.25 11.72
C VAL A 45 -5.89 4.28 11.72
N GLU A 46 -5.27 3.13 11.98
CA GLU A 46 -3.82 3.00 11.88
C GLU A 46 -3.41 2.97 10.41
N PRO A 47 -2.39 3.74 10.03
CA PRO A 47 -1.95 3.73 8.63
C PRO A 47 -1.32 2.38 8.28
N ASN A 48 -1.63 1.89 7.09
CA ASN A 48 -0.95 0.71 6.58
C ASN A 48 0.31 1.12 5.83
N ARG A 49 1.22 0.17 5.66
CA ARG A 49 2.43 0.38 4.89
C ARG A 49 2.25 -0.25 3.52
N LEU A 50 2.89 0.34 2.52
CA LEU A 50 2.81 -0.15 1.16
C LEU A 50 4.23 -0.23 0.60
N VAL A 51 4.66 -1.44 0.24
CA VAL A 51 5.98 -1.67 -0.33
C VAL A 51 5.83 -2.29 -1.72
N PHE A 52 6.80 -2.01 -2.59
CA PHE A 52 6.90 -2.63 -3.91
C PHE A 52 8.21 -3.39 -4.00
N VAL A 53 8.15 -4.59 -4.57
CA VAL A 53 9.30 -5.48 -4.67
C VAL A 53 9.53 -5.81 -6.14
N HIS A 54 10.73 -5.57 -6.64
CA HIS A 54 11.11 -5.91 -8.02
C HIS A 54 11.71 -7.31 -8.06
N TYR A 55 11.14 -8.18 -8.84
CA TYR A 55 11.61 -9.55 -8.99
C TYR A 55 12.23 -9.71 -10.40
N PRO A 56 13.36 -10.37 -10.56
CA PRO A 56 14.10 -11.14 -9.54
C PRO A 56 15.20 -10.37 -8.78
N GLU A 57 15.42 -9.09 -9.08
CA GLU A 57 16.53 -8.34 -8.50
C GLU A 57 16.41 -8.18 -7.00
N GLY A 58 15.20 -8.05 -6.49
CA GLY A 58 14.97 -7.93 -5.06
C GLY A 58 15.00 -6.51 -4.53
N GLU A 59 14.90 -5.52 -5.42
CA GLU A 59 14.78 -4.14 -4.98
C GLU A 59 13.44 -3.93 -4.28
N VAL A 60 13.48 -3.31 -3.10
CA VAL A 60 12.28 -3.02 -2.32
C VAL A 60 12.20 -1.52 -2.11
N ILE A 61 11.05 -0.93 -2.45
CA ILE A 61 10.82 0.50 -2.27
C ILE A 61 9.55 0.72 -1.45
N GLU A 62 9.57 1.78 -0.66
CA GLU A 62 8.41 2.23 0.12
C GLU A 62 8.28 3.73 -0.15
N PRO A 63 7.67 4.11 -1.30
CA PRO A 63 7.74 5.48 -1.79
C PRO A 63 6.98 6.51 -0.96
N VAL A 64 5.92 6.09 -0.28
CA VAL A 64 5.06 7.01 0.49
C VAL A 64 4.70 6.36 1.80
N LEU A 65 4.73 7.14 2.88
CA LEU A 65 4.28 6.71 4.20
C LEU A 65 2.93 7.37 4.49
N ALA A 66 1.94 6.56 4.88
CA ALA A 66 0.64 7.08 5.29
C ALA A 66 0.73 7.64 6.71
N GLU A 67 -0.09 8.67 6.98
CA GLU A 67 -0.22 9.26 8.31
C GLU A 67 -1.46 8.69 9.00
N PRO A 68 -1.58 8.87 10.33
CA PRO A 68 -2.78 8.40 11.06
C PRO A 68 -4.06 8.92 10.40
N GLY A 69 -5.04 8.05 10.23
CA GLY A 69 -6.29 8.37 9.55
C GLY A 69 -6.24 8.12 8.04
N GLN A 70 -5.08 7.76 7.51
CA GLN A 70 -4.92 7.47 6.08
C GLN A 70 -4.73 5.98 5.86
N TYR A 71 -5.11 5.52 4.66
CA TYR A 71 -5.06 4.10 4.34
C TYR A 71 -4.84 3.91 2.84
N PHE A 72 -3.88 3.06 2.46
CA PHE A 72 -3.64 2.72 1.06
C PHE A 72 -4.60 1.64 0.59
N GLU A 73 -5.22 1.88 -0.57
CA GLU A 73 -5.97 0.88 -1.29
C GLU A 73 -5.02 0.11 -2.22
N LYS A 74 -5.53 -0.92 -2.89
CA LYS A 74 -4.73 -1.76 -3.78
C LYS A 74 -4.09 -0.91 -4.89
N PRO A 75 -2.75 -0.96 -5.05
CA PRO A 75 -2.07 -0.19 -6.09
C PRO A 75 -2.16 -0.88 -7.45
N ILE A 76 -1.88 -0.10 -8.49
CA ILE A 76 -1.71 -0.64 -9.84
C ILE A 76 -0.45 -0.05 -10.47
N TYR A 77 -0.02 -0.62 -11.59
CA TYR A 77 1.12 -0.15 -12.36
C TYR A 77 0.62 0.23 -13.75
N ASP A 78 0.86 1.46 -14.17
CA ASP A 78 0.38 1.95 -15.45
C ASP A 78 1.37 2.95 -16.04
N ASN A 79 1.72 2.77 -17.32
CA ASN A 79 2.63 3.64 -18.04
C ASN A 79 3.97 3.86 -17.33
N GLY A 80 4.51 2.81 -16.72
CA GLY A 80 5.79 2.89 -16.03
C GLY A 80 5.73 3.59 -14.69
N ARG A 81 4.54 3.77 -14.12
CA ARG A 81 4.36 4.43 -12.83
C ARG A 81 3.58 3.57 -11.87
N PHE A 82 3.92 3.69 -10.60
CA PHE A 82 3.14 3.09 -9.52
C PHE A 82 2.00 4.05 -9.16
N ILE A 83 0.78 3.58 -9.28
CA ILE A 83 -0.41 4.38 -8.98
C ILE A 83 -0.96 3.90 -7.63
N MET A 84 -1.00 4.80 -6.66
CA MET A 84 -1.46 4.49 -5.31
C MET A 84 -2.67 5.35 -4.97
N LEU A 85 -3.67 4.72 -4.36
CA LEU A 85 -4.83 5.44 -3.84
C LEU A 85 -4.68 5.53 -2.33
N LEU A 86 -4.54 6.74 -1.82
CA LEU A 86 -4.43 7.00 -0.39
C LEU A 86 -5.73 7.62 0.10
N VAL A 87 -6.49 6.84 0.86
CA VAL A 87 -7.76 7.29 1.42
C VAL A 87 -7.48 8.04 2.71
N ASP A 88 -7.99 9.27 2.80
CA ASP A 88 -7.85 10.11 3.98
C ASP A 88 -9.23 10.24 4.62
N PHE A 89 -9.49 9.48 5.68
CA PHE A 89 -10.80 9.43 6.32
C PHE A 89 -11.18 10.75 6.98
N PRO A 90 -10.31 11.38 7.79
CA PRO A 90 -10.67 12.66 8.42
C PRO A 90 -11.03 13.76 7.44
N LEU A 91 -10.38 13.82 6.29
CA LEU A 91 -10.64 14.84 5.28
C LEU A 91 -11.65 14.40 4.22
N ALA A 92 -12.11 13.14 4.28
CA ALA A 92 -13.03 12.56 3.30
C ALA A 92 -12.51 12.71 1.86
N LYS A 93 -11.23 12.42 1.65
CA LYS A 93 -10.55 12.57 0.36
C LYS A 93 -9.87 11.29 -0.06
N ILE A 94 -9.72 11.12 -1.38
CA ILE A 94 -8.87 10.09 -1.95
C ILE A 94 -7.78 10.80 -2.75
N ASN A 95 -6.54 10.59 -2.35
CA ASN A 95 -5.39 11.14 -3.07
C ASN A 95 -4.86 10.10 -4.03
N ILE A 96 -4.70 10.48 -5.29
CA ILE A 96 -4.12 9.62 -6.31
C ILE A 96 -2.65 10.01 -6.44
N ILE A 97 -1.76 9.08 -6.13
CA ILE A 97 -0.32 9.34 -6.12
C ILE A 97 0.32 8.51 -7.22
N ALA A 98 1.04 9.17 -8.12
CA ALA A 98 1.80 8.52 -9.17
C ALA A 98 3.29 8.63 -8.83
N TYR A 99 3.95 7.48 -8.69
CA TYR A 99 5.37 7.40 -8.36
C TYR A 99 6.11 6.70 -9.50
N LYS A 100 7.19 7.29 -9.91
CA LYS A 100 7.93 6.81 -11.06
C LYS A 100 9.17 6.03 -10.67
#